data_e38eb21d101e8a385a773d376a2efd74
#
_entry.id   e38eb21d101e8a385a773d376a2efd74
#
_cell.length_a   1.000
_cell.length_b   1.000
_cell.length_c   1.000
_cell.angle_alpha   90.00
_cell.angle_beta   90.00
_cell.angle_gamma   90.00
#
_symmetry.space_group_name_H-M   'P 1'
#
loop_
_entity.id
_entity.type
_entity.pdbx_description
1 polymer ?
#
loop_
_entity_poly.entity_id
_entity_poly.type
_entity_poly.pdbx_seq_one_letter_code
_entity_poly.pdbx_strand_id
1 'polypeptide(L)'
;MKFAFLTSTPLSPTEGSGTFVGIRELERALEALGHAVEIRPLRVRSGFHTLDRWLYNAGLVLAPPDADVAVGFDLDGFLWARRRRIPFVASLKGIIADELLNERGRTRALLSIQARWERRNVARADRVLVTSRYCAGVVERVYGVPSKRIAVVPEPIDLEDWQGRFARALRRPSERPTILSVARMYPRKRLEDLLEAVALLRRRLPDVRLSIVGDGPEGDRLLRRHAALGLGDAVVFLGEVSRNRLAEEYVNADCFCLPSVQEGFGIVLLEAMAAGLPIVACRAAAVPEVVPDGVTGRLVEPRSPERLADALEEILTDSRRRKDYGDAGRRRAAEFSAPGVAQRFLEAAREA
;
A
#
# COMPACT_ATOMS: atom_id res chain seq x y z
N MET A 1 3.86 27.52 1.99
CA MET A 1 2.56 27.18 2.61
C MET A 1 2.80 26.28 3.82
N LYS A 2 1.95 26.42 4.84
CA LYS A 2 1.92 25.53 6.00
C LYS A 2 0.75 24.55 5.84
N PHE A 3 1.04 23.24 5.84
CA PHE A 3 0.04 22.17 5.80
C PHE A 3 -0.16 21.57 7.18
N ALA A 4 -1.40 21.27 7.56
CA ALA A 4 -1.71 20.43 8.72
C ALA A 4 -2.17 19.06 8.25
N PHE A 5 -1.36 18.02 8.48
CA PHE A 5 -1.67 16.62 8.17
C PHE A 5 -2.40 15.98 9.34
N LEU A 6 -3.69 15.72 9.15
CA LEU A 6 -4.56 15.14 10.17
C LEU A 6 -4.63 13.61 9.97
N THR A 7 -4.11 12.85 10.92
CA THR A 7 -4.11 11.39 10.82
C THR A 7 -4.27 10.69 12.16
N SER A 8 -5.24 9.81 12.25
CA SER A 8 -5.39 8.84 13.34
C SER A 8 -4.64 7.52 13.07
N THR A 9 -4.02 7.42 11.90
CA THR A 9 -3.16 6.28 11.56
C THR A 9 -1.94 6.28 12.48
N PRO A 10 -1.56 5.13 13.03
CA PRO A 10 -0.35 5.01 13.84
C PRO A 10 0.89 5.50 13.11
N LEU A 11 1.68 6.36 13.75
CA LEU A 11 2.97 6.82 13.22
C LEU A 11 4.09 5.78 13.51
N SER A 12 3.82 4.53 13.18
CA SER A 12 4.75 3.40 13.31
C SER A 12 4.71 2.59 12.01
N PRO A 13 5.87 2.20 11.46
CA PRO A 13 5.92 1.36 10.27
C PRO A 13 5.18 0.02 10.45
N THR A 14 5.19 -0.51 11.67
CA THR A 14 4.58 -1.80 12.00
C THR A 14 3.05 -1.71 12.08
N GLU A 15 2.52 -0.66 12.72
CA GLU A 15 1.08 -0.49 12.90
C GLU A 15 0.42 0.34 11.80
N GLY A 16 1.13 1.37 11.30
CA GLY A 16 0.64 2.32 10.29
C GLY A 16 0.76 1.82 8.85
N SER A 17 1.56 0.77 8.64
CA SER A 17 1.80 0.14 7.34
C SER A 17 2.05 1.13 6.17
N GLY A 18 1.51 0.84 4.97
CA GLY A 18 1.72 1.67 3.78
C GLY A 18 1.22 3.11 3.90
N THR A 19 0.10 3.34 4.62
CA THR A 19 -0.43 4.71 4.85
C THR A 19 0.58 5.58 5.60
N PHE A 20 1.21 5.04 6.66
CA PHE A 20 2.25 5.75 7.40
C PHE A 20 3.44 6.12 6.49
N VAL A 21 3.91 5.15 5.69
CA VAL A 21 5.04 5.37 4.77
C VAL A 21 4.72 6.49 3.79
N GLY A 22 3.58 6.40 3.10
CA GLY A 22 3.16 7.42 2.13
C GLY A 22 2.99 8.82 2.71
N ILE A 23 2.45 8.95 3.95
CA ILE A 23 2.33 10.23 4.65
C ILE A 23 3.71 10.82 4.95
N ARG A 24 4.65 10.02 5.47
CA ARG A 24 6.00 10.49 5.84
C ARG A 24 6.86 10.83 4.62
N GLU A 25 6.74 10.07 3.55
CA GLU A 25 7.45 10.38 2.30
C GLU A 25 6.91 11.66 1.65
N LEU A 26 5.60 11.88 1.67
CA LEU A 26 4.99 13.12 1.19
C LEU A 26 5.39 14.33 2.06
N GLU A 27 5.37 14.18 3.40
CA GLU A 27 5.85 15.21 4.34
C GLU A 27 7.27 15.65 3.98
N ARG A 28 8.22 14.71 3.94
CA ARG A 28 9.62 15.01 3.63
C ARG A 28 9.80 15.69 2.27
N ALA A 29 9.06 15.23 1.27
CA ALA A 29 9.14 15.80 -0.06
C ALA A 29 8.59 17.24 -0.12
N LEU A 30 7.52 17.54 0.62
CA LEU A 30 6.98 18.90 0.74
C LEU A 30 7.92 19.83 1.50
N GLU A 31 8.55 19.34 2.57
CA GLU A 31 9.56 20.09 3.33
C GLU A 31 10.79 20.41 2.46
N ALA A 32 11.25 19.45 1.65
CA ALA A 32 12.33 19.65 0.69
C ALA A 32 12.00 20.69 -0.39
N LEU A 33 10.70 20.88 -0.70
CA LEU A 33 10.19 21.92 -1.60
C LEU A 33 9.94 23.27 -0.89
N GLY A 34 10.34 23.42 0.38
CA GLY A 34 10.23 24.68 1.14
C GLY A 34 8.85 24.92 1.77
N HIS A 35 8.03 23.89 1.93
CA HIS A 35 6.74 23.98 2.62
C HIS A 35 6.87 23.48 4.07
N ALA A 36 6.07 24.04 4.99
CA ALA A 36 6.00 23.54 6.37
C ALA A 36 4.88 22.50 6.48
N VAL A 37 5.17 21.36 7.10
CA VAL A 37 4.18 20.30 7.35
C VAL A 37 4.11 20.01 8.84
N GLU A 38 2.93 20.14 9.44
CA GLU A 38 2.64 19.78 10.82
C GLU A 38 1.80 18.50 10.82
N ILE A 39 2.41 17.35 11.16
CA ILE A 39 1.62 16.13 11.36
C ILE A 39 0.95 16.20 12.73
N ARG A 40 -0.37 16.03 12.76
CA ARG A 40 -1.18 15.94 13.98
C ARG A 40 -1.64 14.48 14.16
N PRO A 41 -0.89 13.68 14.92
CA PRO A 41 -1.18 12.27 15.11
C PRO A 41 -2.17 12.02 16.24
N LEU A 42 -2.75 10.83 16.26
CA LEU A 42 -3.43 10.29 17.43
C LEU A 42 -2.40 10.03 18.55
N ARG A 43 -2.54 10.70 19.70
CA ARG A 43 -1.60 10.61 20.83
C ARG A 43 -1.99 9.55 21.87
N VAL A 44 -3.28 9.32 22.06
CA VAL A 44 -3.81 8.41 23.09
C VAL A 44 -4.63 7.31 22.42
N ARG A 45 -4.38 6.07 22.79
CA ARG A 45 -5.08 4.89 22.27
C ARG A 45 -5.79 4.14 23.36
N SER A 46 -7.04 3.78 23.12
CA SER A 46 -7.86 2.95 24.03
C SER A 46 -7.70 1.46 23.76
N GLY A 47 -7.06 1.08 22.65
CA GLY A 47 -7.04 -0.29 22.14
C GLY A 47 -8.24 -0.65 21.25
N PHE A 48 -9.24 0.24 21.13
CA PHE A 48 -10.38 0.08 20.24
C PHE A 48 -10.27 1.04 19.05
N HIS A 49 -9.65 0.59 17.99
CA HIS A 49 -9.28 1.40 16.82
C HIS A 49 -10.41 2.32 16.31
N THR A 50 -11.65 1.85 16.22
CA THR A 50 -12.78 2.67 15.75
C THR A 50 -13.14 3.79 16.74
N LEU A 51 -13.06 3.52 18.06
CA LEU A 51 -13.27 4.54 19.09
C LEU A 51 -12.14 5.58 19.07
N ASP A 52 -10.91 5.12 18.95
CA ASP A 52 -9.73 5.98 18.89
C ASP A 52 -9.82 6.98 17.72
N ARG A 53 -10.24 6.51 16.54
CA ARG A 53 -10.50 7.37 15.37
C ARG A 53 -11.60 8.39 15.63
N TRP A 54 -12.68 7.99 16.31
CA TRP A 54 -13.74 8.92 16.66
C TRP A 54 -13.29 9.98 17.67
N LEU A 55 -12.59 9.58 18.75
CA LEU A 55 -12.05 10.47 19.77
C LEU A 55 -11.04 11.47 19.16
N TYR A 56 -10.18 11.00 18.26
CA TYR A 56 -9.25 11.85 17.52
C TYR A 56 -9.99 12.95 16.77
N ASN A 57 -11.02 12.60 16.01
CA ASN A 57 -11.80 13.56 15.24
C ASN A 57 -12.62 14.52 16.14
N ALA A 58 -13.07 14.07 17.31
CA ALA A 58 -13.68 14.96 18.30
C ALA A 58 -12.65 15.94 18.88
N GLY A 59 -11.43 15.49 19.15
CA GLY A 59 -10.32 16.33 19.60
C GLY A 59 -9.95 17.43 18.60
N LEU A 60 -10.01 17.18 17.30
CA LEU A 60 -9.78 18.18 16.27
C LEU A 60 -10.79 19.35 16.29
N VAL A 61 -12.02 19.10 16.78
CA VAL A 61 -13.03 20.17 16.94
C VAL A 61 -12.66 21.09 18.08
N LEU A 62 -12.05 20.55 19.15
CA LEU A 62 -11.65 21.32 20.34
C LEU A 62 -10.34 22.07 20.12
N ALA A 63 -9.43 21.49 19.35
CA ALA A 63 -8.14 22.07 19.01
C ALA A 63 -7.95 22.06 17.48
N PRO A 64 -8.55 23.03 16.77
CA PRO A 64 -8.48 23.09 15.31
C PRO A 64 -7.05 23.28 14.80
N PRO A 65 -6.71 22.83 13.57
CA PRO A 65 -5.41 23.08 12.99
C PRO A 65 -5.22 24.56 12.67
N ASP A 66 -3.99 25.05 12.89
CA ASP A 66 -3.51 26.35 12.45
C ASP A 66 -2.55 26.16 11.27
N ALA A 67 -3.07 26.33 10.06
CA ALA A 67 -2.34 26.11 8.81
C ALA A 67 -3.02 26.84 7.65
N ASP A 68 -2.33 26.94 6.50
CA ASP A 68 -2.92 27.48 5.27
C ASP A 68 -3.91 26.47 4.66
N VAL A 69 -3.59 25.15 4.75
CA VAL A 69 -4.43 24.07 4.23
C VAL A 69 -4.40 22.89 5.22
N ALA A 70 -5.56 22.34 5.55
CA ALA A 70 -5.66 21.09 6.29
C ALA A 70 -5.84 19.90 5.34
N VAL A 71 -5.10 18.81 5.58
CA VAL A 71 -5.18 17.56 4.81
C VAL A 71 -5.58 16.43 5.75
N GLY A 72 -6.78 15.94 5.61
CA GLY A 72 -7.26 14.79 6.38
C GLY A 72 -7.03 13.48 5.63
N PHE A 73 -6.31 12.55 6.25
CA PHE A 73 -6.09 11.23 5.66
C PHE A 73 -7.24 10.29 5.97
N ASP A 74 -7.72 9.59 4.93
CA ASP A 74 -8.88 8.69 4.98
C ASP A 74 -10.13 9.39 5.56
N LEU A 75 -10.56 9.02 6.75
CA LEU A 75 -11.73 9.61 7.40
C LEU A 75 -11.40 10.82 8.31
N ASP A 76 -10.11 11.17 8.48
CA ASP A 76 -9.70 12.15 9.50
C ASP A 76 -10.01 13.60 9.10
N GLY A 77 -10.69 14.30 9.99
CA GLY A 77 -11.24 15.63 9.74
C GLY A 77 -12.77 15.68 9.66
N PHE A 78 -13.46 14.53 9.55
CA PHE A 78 -14.90 14.49 9.26
C PHE A 78 -15.81 15.23 10.27
N LEU A 79 -15.41 15.40 11.51
CA LEU A 79 -16.14 16.21 12.49
C LEU A 79 -15.75 17.68 12.40
N TRP A 80 -14.45 17.96 12.37
CA TRP A 80 -13.91 19.31 12.32
C TRP A 80 -14.31 20.06 11.05
N ALA A 81 -14.32 19.41 9.89
CA ALA A 81 -14.61 19.99 8.59
C ALA A 81 -15.99 20.70 8.50
N ARG A 82 -16.90 20.47 9.45
CA ARG A 82 -18.17 21.23 9.54
C ARG A 82 -17.99 22.70 9.96
N ARG A 83 -16.91 23.00 10.68
CA ARG A 83 -16.65 24.31 11.29
C ARG A 83 -15.33 24.92 10.83
N ARG A 84 -14.74 24.34 9.77
CA ARG A 84 -13.46 24.77 9.24
C ARG A 84 -13.51 26.22 8.74
N ARG A 85 -12.38 26.89 8.86
CA ARG A 85 -12.16 28.26 8.37
C ARG A 85 -11.04 28.35 7.32
N ILE A 86 -10.41 27.22 7.00
CA ILE A 86 -9.32 27.08 6.05
C ILE A 86 -9.69 26.01 5.02
N PRO A 87 -9.07 26.00 3.82
CA PRO A 87 -9.22 24.95 2.82
C PRO A 87 -8.98 23.57 3.41
N PHE A 88 -9.78 22.58 2.98
CA PHE A 88 -9.72 21.22 3.46
C PHE A 88 -9.65 20.22 2.33
N VAL A 89 -8.59 19.41 2.32
CA VAL A 89 -8.34 18.34 1.38
C VAL A 89 -8.53 16.98 2.08
N ALA A 90 -9.33 16.10 1.53
CA ALA A 90 -9.41 14.70 1.97
C ALA A 90 -8.50 13.84 1.09
N SER A 91 -7.46 13.23 1.68
CA SER A 91 -6.50 12.36 0.99
C SER A 91 -6.75 10.92 1.38
N LEU A 92 -7.31 10.12 0.47
CA LEU A 92 -7.67 8.73 0.69
C LEU A 92 -6.54 7.81 0.23
N LYS A 93 -5.97 7.04 1.16
CA LYS A 93 -4.91 6.05 0.91
C LYS A 93 -5.45 4.68 0.52
N GLY A 94 -6.65 4.38 0.93
CA GLY A 94 -7.51 3.29 0.52
C GLY A 94 -8.96 3.78 0.56
N ILE A 95 -9.90 2.99 0.09
CA ILE A 95 -11.32 3.33 0.19
C ILE A 95 -11.97 2.31 1.12
N ILE A 96 -12.35 2.76 2.32
CA ILE A 96 -12.88 1.86 3.37
C ILE A 96 -14.12 1.12 2.87
N ALA A 97 -14.98 1.78 2.08
CA ALA A 97 -16.17 1.15 1.49
C ALA A 97 -15.83 0.03 0.48
N ASP A 98 -14.66 0.06 -0.14
CA ASP A 98 -14.17 -0.98 -1.04
C ASP A 98 -13.48 -2.11 -0.23
N GLU A 99 -12.67 -1.75 0.76
CA GLU A 99 -11.98 -2.71 1.63
C GLU A 99 -12.95 -3.62 2.39
N LEU A 100 -14.04 -3.06 2.94
CA LEU A 100 -15.05 -3.81 3.70
C LEU A 100 -15.74 -4.93 2.91
N LEU A 101 -15.67 -4.91 1.58
CA LEU A 101 -16.22 -5.98 0.73
C LEU A 101 -15.47 -7.31 0.93
N ASN A 102 -14.21 -7.24 1.34
CA ASN A 102 -13.35 -8.41 1.58
C ASN A 102 -13.36 -8.85 3.05
N GLU A 103 -14.09 -8.17 3.93
CA GLU A 103 -14.12 -8.42 5.36
C GLU A 103 -15.45 -9.06 5.81
N ARG A 104 -15.42 -9.73 6.97
CA ARG A 104 -16.57 -10.45 7.52
C ARG A 104 -16.78 -10.12 9.02
N GLY A 105 -17.93 -10.49 9.55
CA GLY A 105 -18.26 -10.41 10.99
C GLY A 105 -18.08 -9.00 11.59
N ARG A 106 -17.46 -8.93 12.77
CA ARG A 106 -17.24 -7.66 13.50
C ARG A 106 -16.41 -6.66 12.73
N THR A 107 -15.36 -7.12 12.04
CA THR A 107 -14.49 -6.26 11.23
C THR A 107 -15.29 -5.53 10.17
N ARG A 108 -16.14 -6.25 9.41
CA ARG A 108 -17.01 -5.64 8.40
C ARG A 108 -17.97 -4.62 9.01
N ALA A 109 -18.57 -4.92 10.17
CA ALA A 109 -19.48 -3.99 10.87
C ALA A 109 -18.77 -2.69 11.28
N LEU A 110 -17.56 -2.79 11.86
CA LEU A 110 -16.76 -1.63 12.25
C LEU A 110 -16.31 -0.81 11.06
N LEU A 111 -15.84 -1.44 10.00
CA LEU A 111 -15.48 -0.76 8.75
C LEU A 111 -16.69 -0.08 8.10
N SER A 112 -17.90 -0.65 8.22
CA SER A 112 -19.12 -0.01 7.71
C SER A 112 -19.43 1.32 8.43
N ILE A 113 -19.12 1.41 9.74
CA ILE A 113 -19.22 2.66 10.49
C ILE A 113 -18.16 3.66 10.00
N GLN A 114 -16.92 3.22 9.85
CA GLN A 114 -15.83 4.06 9.39
C GLN A 114 -16.06 4.55 7.95
N ALA A 115 -16.59 3.71 7.05
CA ALA A 115 -16.95 4.11 5.68
C ALA A 115 -18.02 5.23 5.64
N ARG A 116 -18.96 5.25 6.62
CA ARG A 116 -19.90 6.37 6.76
C ARG A 116 -19.21 7.66 7.21
N TRP A 117 -18.16 7.56 8.02
CA TRP A 117 -17.37 8.73 8.42
C TRP A 117 -16.49 9.22 7.27
N GLU A 118 -15.84 8.31 6.54
CA GLU A 118 -15.09 8.63 5.33
C GLU A 118 -15.98 9.32 4.27
N ARG A 119 -17.21 8.80 4.03
CA ARG A 119 -18.18 9.47 3.16
C ARG A 119 -18.49 10.91 3.62
N ARG A 120 -18.61 11.13 4.93
CA ARG A 120 -18.84 12.49 5.46
C ARG A 120 -17.61 13.37 5.30
N ASN A 121 -16.41 12.79 5.39
CA ASN A 121 -15.15 13.48 5.23
C ASN A 121 -15.03 14.00 3.79
N VAL A 122 -15.13 13.14 2.80
CA VAL A 122 -15.04 13.52 1.38
C VAL A 122 -16.16 14.46 0.93
N ALA A 123 -17.37 14.32 1.49
CA ALA A 123 -18.48 15.22 1.19
C ALA A 123 -18.19 16.66 1.61
N ARG A 124 -17.38 16.86 2.65
CA ARG A 124 -17.04 18.17 3.22
C ARG A 124 -15.73 18.76 2.74
N ALA A 125 -14.89 17.97 2.11
CA ALA A 125 -13.62 18.45 1.57
C ALA A 125 -13.85 19.34 0.34
N ASP A 126 -13.00 20.34 0.13
CA ASP A 126 -13.00 21.14 -1.10
C ASP A 126 -12.44 20.31 -2.25
N ARG A 127 -11.40 19.53 -1.97
CA ARG A 127 -10.76 18.60 -2.90
C ARG A 127 -10.61 17.22 -2.27
N VAL A 128 -10.73 16.17 -3.08
CA VAL A 128 -10.52 14.77 -2.68
C VAL A 128 -9.35 14.21 -3.50
N LEU A 129 -8.29 13.80 -2.81
CA LEU A 129 -7.14 13.15 -3.42
C LEU A 129 -7.26 11.65 -3.23
N VAL A 130 -6.99 10.91 -4.29
CA VAL A 130 -6.99 9.45 -4.31
C VAL A 130 -5.74 8.93 -4.99
N THR A 131 -5.35 7.70 -4.69
CA THR A 131 -4.06 7.17 -5.11
C THR A 131 -4.05 6.60 -6.54
N SER A 132 -5.24 6.35 -7.13
CA SER A 132 -5.38 5.75 -8.46
C SER A 132 -6.70 6.15 -9.14
N ARG A 133 -6.80 5.95 -10.44
CA ARG A 133 -8.06 6.12 -11.19
C ARG A 133 -9.14 5.13 -10.74
N TYR A 134 -8.72 3.91 -10.39
CA TYR A 134 -9.61 2.94 -9.76
C TYR A 134 -10.27 3.53 -8.51
N CYS A 135 -9.47 4.07 -7.58
CA CYS A 135 -9.98 4.72 -6.37
C CYS A 135 -10.89 5.92 -6.70
N ALA A 136 -10.55 6.73 -7.71
CA ALA A 136 -11.40 7.83 -8.17
C ALA A 136 -12.79 7.32 -8.59
N GLY A 137 -12.83 6.28 -9.40
CA GLY A 137 -14.09 5.65 -9.81
C GLY A 137 -14.89 5.05 -8.65
N VAL A 138 -14.22 4.50 -7.62
CA VAL A 138 -14.91 4.00 -6.42
C VAL A 138 -15.49 5.16 -5.61
N VAL A 139 -14.74 6.23 -5.37
CA VAL A 139 -15.20 7.42 -4.63
C VAL A 139 -16.39 8.08 -5.33
N GLU A 140 -16.33 8.20 -6.65
CA GLU A 140 -17.45 8.74 -7.44
C GLU A 140 -18.72 7.89 -7.31
N ARG A 141 -18.61 6.58 -7.52
CA ARG A 141 -19.75 5.65 -7.47
C ARG A 141 -20.34 5.47 -6.07
N VAL A 142 -19.46 5.30 -5.05
CA VAL A 142 -19.90 4.89 -3.72
C VAL A 142 -20.21 6.08 -2.82
N TYR A 143 -19.43 7.15 -2.94
CA TYR A 143 -19.60 8.34 -2.09
C TYR A 143 -20.33 9.48 -2.80
N GLY A 144 -20.51 9.42 -4.12
CA GLY A 144 -21.19 10.43 -4.91
C GLY A 144 -20.40 11.75 -5.03
N VAL A 145 -19.07 11.70 -4.92
CA VAL A 145 -18.22 12.88 -5.09
C VAL A 145 -18.09 13.20 -6.58
N PRO A 146 -18.39 14.43 -7.03
CA PRO A 146 -18.24 14.80 -8.43
C PRO A 146 -16.77 14.69 -8.88
N SER A 147 -16.54 14.15 -10.10
CA SER A 147 -15.20 13.94 -10.66
C SER A 147 -14.32 15.19 -10.65
N LYS A 148 -14.91 16.36 -10.89
CA LYS A 148 -14.21 17.67 -10.84
C LYS A 148 -13.57 17.99 -9.47
N ARG A 149 -14.04 17.37 -8.39
CA ARG A 149 -13.47 17.51 -7.04
C ARG A 149 -12.43 16.42 -6.72
N ILE A 150 -12.25 15.44 -7.59
CA ILE A 150 -11.33 14.32 -7.38
C ILE A 150 -10.05 14.58 -8.17
N ALA A 151 -8.90 14.41 -7.53
CA ALA A 151 -7.61 14.42 -8.20
C ALA A 151 -6.83 13.12 -7.85
N VAL A 152 -6.13 12.59 -8.84
CA VAL A 152 -5.28 11.40 -8.65
C VAL A 152 -3.87 11.84 -8.28
N VAL A 153 -3.49 11.56 -7.05
CA VAL A 153 -2.14 11.79 -6.50
C VAL A 153 -1.63 10.44 -6.01
N PRO A 154 -0.76 9.75 -6.76
CA PRO A 154 -0.29 8.42 -6.41
C PRO A 154 0.52 8.41 -5.11
N GLU A 155 0.83 7.21 -4.59
CA GLU A 155 1.74 7.09 -3.46
C GLU A 155 3.16 7.44 -3.90
N PRO A 156 3.90 8.22 -3.09
CA PRO A 156 5.29 8.53 -3.34
C PRO A 156 6.20 7.35 -2.98
N ILE A 157 7.38 7.31 -3.63
CA ILE A 157 8.50 6.48 -3.20
C ILE A 157 9.77 7.34 -3.09
N ASP A 158 10.48 7.22 -1.96
CA ASP A 158 11.81 7.79 -1.76
C ASP A 158 12.86 6.87 -2.41
N LEU A 159 13.12 7.12 -3.67
CA LEU A 159 14.07 6.31 -4.45
C LEU A 159 15.51 6.43 -3.94
N GLU A 160 15.91 7.58 -3.44
CA GLU A 160 17.26 7.79 -2.94
C GLU A 160 17.50 6.96 -1.66
N ASP A 161 16.56 7.00 -0.71
CA ASP A 161 16.62 6.17 0.51
C ASP A 161 16.66 4.68 0.15
N TRP A 162 15.78 4.23 -0.77
CA TRP A 162 15.76 2.82 -1.19
C TRP A 162 17.04 2.40 -1.91
N GLN A 163 17.56 3.20 -2.85
CA GLN A 163 18.82 2.91 -3.55
C GLN A 163 19.99 2.84 -2.57
N GLY A 164 20.04 3.77 -1.61
CA GLY A 164 21.04 3.75 -0.54
C GLY A 164 20.96 2.49 0.31
N ARG A 165 19.75 1.99 0.62
CA ARG A 165 19.54 0.73 1.36
C ARG A 165 19.92 -0.48 0.51
N PHE A 166 19.52 -0.55 -0.74
CA PHE A 166 19.87 -1.65 -1.65
C PHE A 166 21.38 -1.76 -1.87
N ALA A 167 22.10 -0.61 -1.94
CA ALA A 167 23.55 -0.60 -2.07
C ALA A 167 24.26 -1.16 -0.83
N ARG A 168 23.69 -0.98 0.35
CA ARG A 168 24.23 -1.48 1.63
C ARG A 168 23.70 -2.86 2.00
N ALA A 169 22.70 -3.37 1.31
CA ALA A 169 22.06 -4.64 1.63
C ALA A 169 23.02 -5.82 1.42
N LEU A 170 23.01 -6.75 2.37
CA LEU A 170 23.80 -7.96 2.28
C LEU A 170 23.23 -8.88 1.20
N ARG A 171 24.00 -9.08 0.12
CA ARG A 171 23.68 -10.04 -0.91
C ARG A 171 24.08 -11.44 -0.46
N ARG A 172 23.13 -12.37 -0.55
CA ARG A 172 23.31 -13.79 -0.24
C ARG A 172 23.21 -14.57 -1.53
N PRO A 173 24.32 -15.05 -2.11
CA PRO A 173 24.24 -15.92 -3.26
C PRO A 173 23.31 -17.10 -2.96
N SER A 174 22.27 -17.26 -3.75
CA SER A 174 21.37 -18.41 -3.67
C SER A 174 21.19 -18.96 -5.08
N GLU A 175 21.43 -20.24 -5.23
CA GLU A 175 21.11 -20.96 -6.48
C GLU A 175 19.61 -21.31 -6.55
N ARG A 176 18.88 -21.08 -5.46
CA ARG A 176 17.46 -21.43 -5.36
C ARG A 176 16.60 -20.24 -5.80
N PRO A 177 15.69 -20.42 -6.77
CA PRO A 177 14.75 -19.40 -7.18
C PRO A 177 13.92 -18.90 -5.99
N THR A 178 13.96 -17.59 -5.72
CA THR A 178 13.35 -17.01 -4.53
C THR A 178 12.27 -16.00 -4.88
N ILE A 179 11.05 -16.24 -4.38
CA ILE A 179 9.91 -15.36 -4.47
C ILE A 179 9.82 -14.55 -3.16
N LEU A 180 9.60 -13.25 -3.26
CA LEU A 180 9.31 -12.39 -2.12
C LEU A 180 7.86 -11.91 -2.17
N SER A 181 7.17 -11.93 -1.04
CA SER A 181 5.89 -11.25 -0.85
C SER A 181 5.96 -10.38 0.40
N VAL A 182 5.54 -9.12 0.28
CA VAL A 182 5.51 -8.15 1.39
C VAL A 182 4.08 -7.65 1.54
N ALA A 183 3.41 -8.01 2.63
CA ALA A 183 2.01 -7.63 2.84
C ALA A 183 1.58 -7.74 4.30
N ARG A 184 0.69 -6.85 4.74
CA ARG A 184 -0.13 -7.12 5.94
C ARG A 184 -1.05 -8.31 5.65
N MET A 185 -1.09 -9.30 6.53
CA MET A 185 -1.85 -10.54 6.33
C MET A 185 -3.36 -10.34 6.53
N TYR A 186 -3.98 -9.55 5.64
CA TYR A 186 -5.43 -9.37 5.55
C TYR A 186 -6.06 -10.29 4.50
N PRO A 187 -7.35 -10.64 4.60
CA PRO A 187 -8.05 -11.51 3.64
C PRO A 187 -7.91 -11.06 2.18
N ARG A 188 -7.92 -9.73 1.93
CA ARG A 188 -7.79 -9.16 0.58
C ARG A 188 -6.43 -9.39 -0.09
N LYS A 189 -5.38 -9.71 0.71
CA LYS A 189 -4.02 -9.97 0.20
C LYS A 189 -3.86 -11.37 -0.38
N ARG A 190 -4.78 -12.28 -0.08
CA ARG A 190 -4.86 -13.60 -0.69
C ARG A 190 -3.56 -14.41 -0.65
N LEU A 191 -2.78 -14.27 0.43
CA LEU A 191 -1.53 -15.02 0.59
C LEU A 191 -1.75 -16.55 0.60
N GLU A 192 -2.97 -17.00 0.89
CA GLU A 192 -3.34 -18.41 0.76
C GLU A 192 -3.21 -18.90 -0.70
N ASP A 193 -3.63 -18.08 -1.68
CA ASP A 193 -3.49 -18.41 -3.10
C ASP A 193 -2.01 -18.51 -3.50
N LEU A 194 -1.14 -17.71 -2.89
CA LEU A 194 0.31 -17.79 -3.11
C LEU A 194 0.90 -19.08 -2.52
N LEU A 195 0.47 -19.49 -1.32
CA LEU A 195 0.90 -20.77 -0.75
C LEU A 195 0.50 -21.95 -1.64
N GLU A 196 -0.72 -21.94 -2.17
CA GLU A 196 -1.20 -22.97 -3.11
C GLU A 196 -0.41 -22.94 -4.42
N ALA A 197 -0.15 -21.74 -4.96
CA ALA A 197 0.66 -21.59 -6.17
C ALA A 197 2.08 -22.14 -5.98
N VAL A 198 2.71 -21.88 -4.83
CA VAL A 198 4.04 -22.43 -4.51
C VAL A 198 3.99 -23.95 -4.37
N ALA A 199 2.94 -24.53 -3.78
CA ALA A 199 2.77 -25.98 -3.71
C ALA A 199 2.69 -26.62 -5.11
N LEU A 200 2.00 -25.96 -6.06
CA LEU A 200 1.95 -26.39 -7.45
C LEU A 200 3.29 -26.21 -8.16
N LEU A 201 3.93 -25.07 -7.95
CA LEU A 201 5.20 -24.71 -8.60
C LEU A 201 6.34 -25.67 -8.18
N ARG A 202 6.38 -26.11 -6.92
CA ARG A 202 7.39 -27.05 -6.42
C ARG A 202 7.41 -28.41 -7.14
N ARG A 203 6.33 -28.78 -7.80
CA ARG A 203 6.31 -30.01 -8.65
C ARG A 203 7.15 -29.84 -9.91
N ARG A 204 7.39 -28.61 -10.35
CA ARG A 204 8.13 -28.24 -11.55
C ARG A 204 9.50 -27.63 -11.22
N LEU A 205 9.57 -26.86 -10.13
CA LEU A 205 10.77 -26.23 -9.57
C LEU A 205 10.92 -26.62 -8.10
N PRO A 206 11.48 -27.81 -7.77
CA PRO A 206 11.50 -28.35 -6.41
C PRO A 206 12.22 -27.45 -5.40
N ASP A 207 13.23 -26.71 -5.85
CA ASP A 207 14.07 -25.86 -5.01
C ASP A 207 13.53 -24.43 -4.80
N VAL A 208 12.35 -24.10 -5.37
CA VAL A 208 11.77 -22.77 -5.22
C VAL A 208 11.50 -22.43 -3.76
N ARG A 209 11.80 -21.18 -3.39
CA ARG A 209 11.55 -20.62 -2.06
C ARG A 209 10.59 -19.43 -2.13
N LEU A 210 9.83 -19.25 -1.04
CA LEU A 210 8.99 -18.08 -0.81
C LEU A 210 9.32 -17.49 0.55
N SER A 211 9.69 -16.20 0.56
CA SER A 211 9.78 -15.38 1.77
C SER A 211 8.54 -14.49 1.87
N ILE A 212 7.86 -14.53 3.02
CA ILE A 212 6.69 -13.67 3.31
C ILE A 212 7.09 -12.72 4.44
N VAL A 213 7.07 -11.43 4.15
CA VAL A 213 7.32 -10.35 5.12
C VAL A 213 6.00 -9.70 5.49
N GLY A 214 5.80 -9.48 6.77
CA GLY A 214 4.64 -8.84 7.37
C GLY A 214 3.88 -9.75 8.31
N ASP A 215 2.87 -9.19 8.95
CA ASP A 215 2.01 -9.85 9.93
C ASP A 215 0.55 -9.40 9.75
N GLY A 216 -0.39 -10.02 10.46
CA GLY A 216 -1.79 -9.62 10.43
C GLY A 216 -2.74 -10.72 10.85
N PRO A 217 -4.06 -10.45 10.82
CA PRO A 217 -5.09 -11.32 11.40
C PRO A 217 -5.21 -12.69 10.72
N GLU A 218 -4.70 -12.86 9.50
CA GLU A 218 -4.70 -14.16 8.80
C GLU A 218 -3.46 -15.03 9.11
N GLY A 219 -2.51 -14.55 9.92
CA GLY A 219 -1.23 -15.23 10.20
C GLY A 219 -1.40 -16.70 10.62
N ASP A 220 -2.20 -16.96 11.66
CA ASP A 220 -2.47 -18.33 12.13
C ASP A 220 -3.13 -19.21 11.08
N ARG A 221 -4.01 -18.64 10.26
CA ARG A 221 -4.66 -19.37 9.16
C ARG A 221 -3.65 -19.74 8.07
N LEU A 222 -2.77 -18.82 7.73
CA LEU A 222 -1.71 -19.05 6.73
C LEU A 222 -0.71 -20.10 7.22
N LEU A 223 -0.33 -20.10 8.49
CA LEU A 223 0.54 -21.12 9.09
C LEU A 223 -0.11 -22.49 9.05
N ARG A 224 -1.40 -22.61 9.37
CA ARG A 224 -2.14 -23.88 9.22
C ARG A 224 -2.21 -24.34 7.76
N ARG A 225 -2.44 -23.41 6.83
CA ARG A 225 -2.46 -23.74 5.38
C ARG A 225 -1.09 -24.21 4.88
N HIS A 226 -0.03 -23.50 5.29
CA HIS A 226 1.36 -23.90 5.02
C HIS A 226 1.64 -25.35 5.46
N ALA A 227 1.29 -25.70 6.71
CA ALA A 227 1.47 -27.05 7.23
C ALA A 227 0.64 -28.09 6.45
N ALA A 228 -0.63 -27.78 6.15
CA ALA A 228 -1.52 -28.66 5.39
C ALA A 228 -1.04 -28.92 3.95
N LEU A 229 -0.33 -27.98 3.34
CA LEU A 229 0.27 -28.10 2.00
C LEU A 229 1.65 -28.77 2.01
N GLY A 230 2.21 -29.10 3.18
CA GLY A 230 3.53 -29.74 3.30
C GLY A 230 4.67 -28.90 2.75
N LEU A 231 4.61 -27.57 2.86
CA LEU A 231 5.58 -26.65 2.25
C LEU A 231 6.93 -26.62 2.96
N GLY A 232 6.99 -27.00 4.26
CA GLY A 232 8.23 -27.10 5.01
C GLY A 232 9.09 -25.85 4.95
N ASP A 233 10.38 -26.01 4.69
CA ASP A 233 11.36 -24.91 4.59
C ASP A 233 11.32 -24.13 3.28
N ALA A 234 10.49 -24.55 2.32
CA ALA A 234 10.31 -23.82 1.08
C ALA A 234 9.57 -22.50 1.25
N VAL A 235 8.81 -22.32 2.36
CA VAL A 235 8.12 -21.08 2.67
C VAL A 235 8.52 -20.61 4.07
N VAL A 236 9.00 -19.37 4.17
CA VAL A 236 9.43 -18.76 5.42
C VAL A 236 8.59 -17.51 5.69
N PHE A 237 7.99 -17.49 6.88
CA PHE A 237 7.30 -16.30 7.41
C PHE A 237 8.28 -15.51 8.26
N LEU A 238 8.66 -14.32 7.80
CA LEU A 238 9.67 -13.48 8.45
C LEU A 238 9.06 -12.53 9.50
N GLY A 239 7.73 -12.44 9.55
CA GLY A 239 7.05 -11.45 10.37
C GLY A 239 7.37 -10.02 9.94
N GLU A 240 7.26 -9.08 10.86
CA GLU A 240 7.65 -7.69 10.61
C GLU A 240 9.17 -7.55 10.71
N VAL A 241 9.76 -6.85 9.75
CA VAL A 241 11.21 -6.65 9.68
C VAL A 241 11.54 -5.15 9.59
N SER A 242 12.77 -4.79 9.94
CA SER A 242 13.26 -3.43 9.74
C SER A 242 13.38 -3.08 8.24
N ARG A 243 13.35 -1.79 7.89
CA ARG A 243 13.52 -1.34 6.48
C ARG A 243 14.86 -1.82 5.88
N ASN A 244 15.93 -1.91 6.65
CA ASN A 244 17.21 -2.43 6.17
C ASN A 244 17.12 -3.92 5.87
N ARG A 245 16.49 -4.69 6.77
CA ARG A 245 16.25 -6.11 6.53
C ARG A 245 15.30 -6.34 5.34
N LEU A 246 14.29 -5.50 5.19
CA LEU A 246 13.39 -5.54 4.03
C LEU A 246 14.15 -5.29 2.72
N ALA A 247 15.09 -4.34 2.71
CA ALA A 247 15.96 -4.09 1.55
C ALA A 247 16.82 -5.33 1.21
N GLU A 248 17.31 -6.06 2.23
CA GLU A 248 18.02 -7.33 2.00
C GLU A 248 17.10 -8.38 1.36
N GLU A 249 15.84 -8.48 1.79
CA GLU A 249 14.90 -9.43 1.18
C GLU A 249 14.62 -9.06 -0.29
N TYR A 250 14.44 -7.76 -0.60
CA TYR A 250 14.26 -7.31 -1.99
C TYR A 250 15.47 -7.62 -2.87
N VAL A 251 16.71 -7.39 -2.42
CA VAL A 251 17.90 -7.62 -3.27
C VAL A 251 18.28 -9.11 -3.42
N ASN A 252 17.74 -9.96 -2.56
CA ASN A 252 17.99 -11.41 -2.58
C ASN A 252 16.85 -12.23 -3.20
N ALA A 253 15.79 -11.58 -3.69
CA ALA A 253 14.70 -12.23 -4.40
C ALA A 253 14.91 -12.16 -5.93
N ASP A 254 14.32 -13.13 -6.64
CA ASP A 254 14.29 -13.20 -8.11
C ASP A 254 12.97 -12.64 -8.67
N CYS A 255 11.91 -12.65 -7.88
CA CYS A 255 10.58 -12.20 -8.26
C CYS A 255 9.81 -11.70 -7.04
N PHE A 256 9.00 -10.68 -7.25
CA PHE A 256 8.05 -10.20 -6.22
C PHE A 256 6.63 -10.67 -6.59
N CYS A 257 5.90 -11.21 -5.61
CA CYS A 257 4.53 -11.65 -5.82
C CYS A 257 3.54 -11.03 -4.83
N LEU A 258 2.46 -10.41 -5.35
CA LEU A 258 1.37 -9.86 -4.55
C LEU A 258 0.01 -10.27 -5.14
N PRO A 259 -0.64 -11.35 -4.63
CA PRO A 259 -1.88 -11.88 -5.19
C PRO A 259 -3.14 -11.15 -4.70
N SER A 260 -3.01 -9.88 -4.32
CA SER A 260 -4.11 -9.09 -3.76
C SER A 260 -5.28 -8.93 -4.72
N VAL A 261 -6.49 -9.05 -4.19
CA VAL A 261 -7.75 -8.81 -4.94
C VAL A 261 -8.25 -7.37 -4.77
N GLN A 262 -7.64 -6.61 -3.86
CA GLN A 262 -7.96 -5.20 -3.63
C GLN A 262 -6.73 -4.45 -3.13
N GLU A 263 -6.34 -3.43 -3.88
CA GLU A 263 -5.30 -2.44 -3.56
C GLU A 263 -5.78 -1.05 -3.96
N GLY A 264 -5.56 -0.07 -3.10
CA GLY A 264 -5.73 1.33 -3.48
C GLY A 264 -4.62 1.82 -4.40
N PHE A 265 -3.40 1.25 -4.20
CA PHE A 265 -2.21 1.53 -5.00
C PHE A 265 -1.19 0.38 -4.93
N GLY A 266 -0.71 0.04 -3.72
CA GLY A 266 0.28 -1.01 -3.51
C GLY A 266 1.71 -0.48 -3.50
N ILE A 267 2.09 0.31 -2.48
CA ILE A 267 3.43 0.91 -2.36
C ILE A 267 4.56 -0.14 -2.42
N VAL A 268 4.34 -1.34 -1.90
CA VAL A 268 5.31 -2.45 -1.96
C VAL A 268 5.63 -2.90 -3.40
N LEU A 269 4.73 -2.63 -4.36
CA LEU A 269 4.99 -2.85 -5.79
C LEU A 269 6.05 -1.87 -6.29
N LEU A 270 6.00 -0.60 -5.86
CA LEU A 270 7.04 0.39 -6.19
C LEU A 270 8.38 0.04 -5.56
N GLU A 271 8.38 -0.43 -4.32
CA GLU A 271 9.59 -0.87 -3.61
C GLU A 271 10.25 -2.04 -4.35
N ALA A 272 9.47 -3.04 -4.75
CA ALA A 272 9.95 -4.17 -5.55
C ALA A 272 10.48 -3.73 -6.93
N MET A 273 9.79 -2.81 -7.61
CA MET A 273 10.23 -2.23 -8.88
C MET A 273 11.51 -1.43 -8.71
N ALA A 274 11.66 -0.64 -7.64
CA ALA A 274 12.89 0.11 -7.34
C ALA A 274 14.08 -0.82 -7.10
N ALA A 275 13.86 -1.99 -6.50
CA ALA A 275 14.86 -3.05 -6.40
C ALA A 275 15.17 -3.72 -7.74
N GLY A 276 14.30 -3.54 -8.76
CA GLY A 276 14.40 -4.17 -10.08
C GLY A 276 13.88 -5.60 -10.12
N LEU A 277 12.92 -5.93 -9.25
CA LEU A 277 12.25 -7.21 -9.29
C LEU A 277 11.13 -7.21 -10.33
N PRO A 278 10.99 -8.25 -11.15
CA PRO A 278 9.79 -8.49 -11.91
C PRO A 278 8.61 -8.78 -10.98
N ILE A 279 7.43 -8.34 -11.35
CA ILE A 279 6.23 -8.44 -10.54
C ILE A 279 5.32 -9.56 -11.06
N VAL A 280 4.81 -10.41 -10.17
CA VAL A 280 3.62 -11.22 -10.43
C VAL A 280 2.51 -10.75 -9.49
N ALA A 281 1.37 -10.35 -10.04
CA ALA A 281 0.27 -9.83 -9.25
C ALA A 281 -1.10 -10.17 -9.86
N CYS A 282 -2.18 -9.87 -9.14
CA CYS A 282 -3.51 -10.04 -9.70
C CYS A 282 -3.95 -8.81 -10.51
N ARG A 283 -4.68 -9.07 -11.60
CA ARG A 283 -5.37 -8.04 -12.40
C ARG A 283 -6.60 -7.55 -11.66
N ALA A 284 -6.39 -6.80 -10.59
CA ALA A 284 -7.45 -6.36 -9.70
C ALA A 284 -7.21 -4.94 -9.18
N ALA A 285 -8.31 -4.21 -8.99
CA ALA A 285 -8.32 -2.86 -8.41
C ALA A 285 -7.28 -1.94 -9.10
N ALA A 286 -6.42 -1.26 -8.33
CA ALA A 286 -5.44 -0.34 -8.87
C ALA A 286 -4.15 -1.02 -9.39
N VAL A 287 -3.97 -2.32 -9.19
CA VAL A 287 -2.72 -3.02 -9.58
C VAL A 287 -2.36 -2.82 -11.06
N PRO A 288 -3.29 -2.91 -12.05
CA PRO A 288 -2.96 -2.67 -13.46
C PRO A 288 -2.47 -1.26 -13.77
N GLU A 289 -2.79 -0.28 -12.93
CA GLU A 289 -2.32 1.11 -13.11
C GLU A 289 -0.86 1.28 -12.65
N VAL A 290 -0.41 0.44 -11.71
CA VAL A 290 0.94 0.47 -11.16
C VAL A 290 1.86 -0.48 -11.92
N VAL A 291 1.38 -1.69 -12.22
CA VAL A 291 2.11 -2.78 -12.89
C VAL A 291 1.55 -2.99 -14.29
N PRO A 292 2.13 -2.39 -15.35
CA PRO A 292 1.78 -2.69 -16.73
C PRO A 292 2.10 -4.15 -17.07
N ASP A 293 1.06 -4.93 -17.42
CA ASP A 293 1.19 -6.35 -17.76
C ASP A 293 2.08 -6.56 -18.99
N GLY A 294 2.99 -7.53 -18.92
CA GLY A 294 3.95 -7.81 -20.00
C GLY A 294 5.08 -6.79 -20.13
N VAL A 295 5.15 -5.74 -19.25
CA VAL A 295 6.17 -4.70 -19.27
C VAL A 295 7.04 -4.72 -18.01
N THR A 296 6.41 -4.70 -16.83
CA THR A 296 7.11 -4.74 -15.53
C THR A 296 6.88 -6.06 -14.78
N GLY A 297 6.10 -6.95 -15.36
CA GLY A 297 5.74 -8.23 -14.79
C GLY A 297 4.53 -8.86 -15.47
N ARG A 298 3.90 -9.80 -14.79
CA ARG A 298 2.71 -10.53 -15.26
C ARG A 298 1.54 -10.31 -14.33
N LEU A 299 0.37 -10.02 -14.91
CA LEU A 299 -0.88 -9.93 -14.19
C LEU A 299 -1.75 -11.14 -14.51
N VAL A 300 -2.25 -11.80 -13.47
CA VAL A 300 -3.13 -12.97 -13.56
C VAL A 300 -4.50 -12.67 -12.99
N GLU A 301 -5.50 -13.47 -13.36
CA GLU A 301 -6.82 -13.34 -12.77
C GLU A 301 -6.79 -13.66 -11.27
N PRO A 302 -7.52 -12.90 -10.44
CA PRO A 302 -7.61 -13.16 -9.00
C PRO A 302 -8.14 -14.55 -8.67
N ARG A 303 -7.71 -15.10 -7.53
CA ARG A 303 -8.15 -16.40 -7.01
C ARG A 303 -7.85 -17.58 -7.97
N SER A 304 -6.73 -17.51 -8.65
CA SER A 304 -6.28 -18.52 -9.61
C SER A 304 -4.85 -18.97 -9.25
N PRO A 305 -4.66 -19.84 -8.23
CA PRO A 305 -3.34 -20.31 -7.82
C PRO A 305 -2.55 -20.96 -8.96
N GLU A 306 -3.23 -21.68 -9.88
CA GLU A 306 -2.63 -22.31 -11.06
C GLU A 306 -2.00 -21.26 -11.98
N ARG A 307 -2.76 -20.20 -12.31
CA ARG A 307 -2.25 -19.10 -13.16
C ARG A 307 -1.12 -18.34 -12.47
N LEU A 308 -1.21 -18.21 -11.15
CA LEU A 308 -0.14 -17.59 -10.36
C LEU A 308 1.13 -18.44 -10.42
N ALA A 309 1.02 -19.77 -10.30
CA ALA A 309 2.13 -20.70 -10.43
C ALA A 309 2.77 -20.64 -11.83
N ASP A 310 1.94 -20.61 -12.89
CA ASP A 310 2.42 -20.52 -14.28
C ASP A 310 3.20 -19.21 -14.54
N ALA A 311 2.68 -18.08 -14.06
CA ALA A 311 3.34 -16.78 -14.20
C ALA A 311 4.65 -16.70 -13.40
N LEU A 312 4.70 -17.30 -12.21
CA LEU A 312 5.91 -17.39 -11.40
C LEU A 312 6.96 -18.27 -12.09
N GLU A 313 6.58 -19.44 -12.63
CA GLU A 313 7.49 -20.29 -13.38
C GLU A 313 8.07 -19.59 -14.60
N GLU A 314 7.22 -18.94 -15.41
CA GLU A 314 7.63 -18.18 -16.59
C GLU A 314 8.75 -17.18 -16.24
N ILE A 315 8.61 -16.46 -15.13
CA ILE A 315 9.59 -15.47 -14.69
C ILE A 315 10.84 -16.13 -14.10
N LEU A 316 10.67 -17.13 -13.25
CA LEU A 316 11.80 -17.76 -12.54
C LEU A 316 12.71 -18.56 -13.46
N THR A 317 12.20 -19.09 -14.59
CA THR A 317 12.98 -19.88 -15.55
C THR A 317 13.60 -19.03 -16.68
N ASP A 318 13.16 -17.79 -16.90
CA ASP A 318 13.65 -16.91 -17.95
C ASP A 318 14.44 -15.72 -17.36
N SER A 319 15.77 -15.85 -17.29
CA SER A 319 16.66 -14.80 -16.75
C SER A 319 16.65 -13.50 -17.57
N ARG A 320 16.47 -13.60 -18.90
CA ARG A 320 16.37 -12.43 -19.78
C ARG A 320 15.10 -11.65 -19.46
N ARG A 321 13.99 -12.34 -19.36
CA ARG A 321 12.70 -11.71 -19.01
C ARG A 321 12.74 -11.07 -17.63
N ARG A 322 13.35 -11.75 -16.63
CA ARG A 322 13.56 -11.15 -15.30
C ARG A 322 14.28 -9.83 -15.39
N LYS A 323 15.37 -9.79 -16.18
CA LYS A 323 16.15 -8.56 -16.37
C LYS A 323 15.33 -7.48 -17.07
N ASP A 324 14.65 -7.80 -18.16
CA ASP A 324 13.88 -6.85 -18.97
C ASP A 324 12.74 -6.22 -18.14
N TYR A 325 11.99 -7.03 -17.39
CA TYR A 325 10.93 -6.56 -16.49
C TYR A 325 11.49 -5.77 -15.32
N GLY A 326 12.59 -6.19 -14.74
CA GLY A 326 13.26 -5.47 -13.65
C GLY A 326 13.75 -4.08 -14.08
N ASP A 327 14.37 -3.97 -15.25
CA ASP A 327 14.83 -2.69 -15.79
C ASP A 327 13.66 -1.75 -16.15
N ALA A 328 12.57 -2.30 -16.69
CA ALA A 328 11.33 -1.56 -16.91
C ALA A 328 10.69 -1.14 -15.58
N GLY A 329 10.72 -2.01 -14.57
CA GLY A 329 10.24 -1.71 -13.21
C GLY A 329 10.94 -0.52 -12.58
N ARG A 330 12.28 -0.45 -12.66
CA ARG A 330 13.05 0.72 -12.14
C ARG A 330 12.64 2.02 -12.82
N ARG A 331 12.46 2.01 -14.16
CA ARG A 331 11.97 3.20 -14.89
C ARG A 331 10.56 3.58 -14.43
N ARG A 332 9.69 2.59 -14.25
CA ARG A 332 8.30 2.81 -13.79
C ARG A 332 8.26 3.40 -12.38
N ALA A 333 9.06 2.88 -11.44
CA ALA A 333 9.13 3.42 -10.08
C ALA A 333 9.54 4.90 -10.05
N ALA A 334 10.41 5.33 -10.98
CA ALA A 334 10.85 6.72 -11.07
C ALA A 334 9.72 7.71 -11.39
N GLU A 335 8.63 7.28 -12.04
CA GLU A 335 7.47 8.11 -12.33
C GLU A 335 6.68 8.48 -11.05
N PHE A 336 6.93 7.76 -9.95
CA PHE A 336 6.30 7.93 -8.63
C PHE A 336 7.28 8.47 -7.59
N SER A 337 8.38 9.08 -8.03
CA SER A 337 9.37 9.69 -7.13
C SER A 337 8.71 10.69 -6.18
N ALA A 338 9.16 10.72 -4.93
CA ALA A 338 8.56 11.58 -3.90
C ALA A 338 8.51 13.07 -4.28
N PRO A 339 9.54 13.68 -4.91
CA PRO A 339 9.43 15.05 -5.41
C PRO A 339 8.36 15.24 -6.48
N GLY A 340 8.26 14.30 -7.44
CA GLY A 340 7.27 14.38 -8.51
C GLY A 340 5.83 14.25 -8.00
N VAL A 341 5.60 13.37 -7.03
CA VAL A 341 4.29 13.21 -6.39
C VAL A 341 3.95 14.43 -5.52
N ALA A 342 4.92 15.00 -4.80
CA ALA A 342 4.70 16.20 -4.01
C ALA A 342 4.29 17.41 -4.89
N GLN A 343 4.84 17.54 -6.09
CA GLN A 343 4.39 18.58 -7.03
C GLN A 343 2.94 18.37 -7.48
N ARG A 344 2.55 17.15 -7.85
CA ARG A 344 1.14 16.82 -8.18
C ARG A 344 0.20 17.08 -6.99
N PHE A 345 0.66 16.78 -5.77
CA PHE A 345 -0.10 17.10 -4.56
C PHE A 345 -0.30 18.61 -4.40
N LEU A 346 0.75 19.41 -4.60
CA LEU A 346 0.68 20.88 -4.48
C LEU A 346 -0.27 21.48 -5.53
N GLU A 347 -0.22 20.99 -6.77
CA GLU A 347 -1.14 21.40 -7.84
C GLU A 347 -2.58 21.13 -7.43
N ALA A 348 -2.87 19.90 -7.01
CA ALA A 348 -4.21 19.49 -6.60
C ALA A 348 -4.71 20.23 -5.33
N ALA A 349 -3.82 20.52 -4.36
CA ALA A 349 -4.15 21.22 -3.13
C ALA A 349 -4.39 22.73 -3.33
N ARG A 350 -3.82 23.34 -4.38
CA ARG A 350 -4.08 24.77 -4.73
C ARG A 350 -5.47 24.98 -5.32
N GLU A 351 -6.12 23.93 -5.79
CA GLU A 351 -7.48 23.97 -6.32
C GLU A 351 -8.55 23.75 -5.23
N ALA A 352 -8.14 23.65 -3.95
CA ALA A 352 -9.01 23.58 -2.78
C ALA A 352 -9.25 24.99 -2.20
#